data_84491a22b0ec46d2496d0e7f14280408
#
_entry.id   84491a22b0ec46d2496d0e7f14280408
#
_cell.length_a   1.000
_cell.length_b   1.000
_cell.length_c   1.000
_cell.angle_alpha   90.00
_cell.angle_beta   90.00
_cell.angle_gamma   90.00
#
_symmetry.space_group_name_H-M   'P 1'
#
loop_
_entity.id
_entity.type
_entity.pdbx_description
1 polymer ?
#
loop_
_entity_poly.entity_id
_entity_poly.type
_entity_poly.pdbx_seq_one_letter_code
_entity_poly.pdbx_strand_id
1 'polypeptide(L)'
;LFDAMENTPAAKAFMLKWRRRLKEAWAQTYDFTDPRTIGSSNCEFYDGIHGGEVTYARIFRELADVGNQQLARVLDVKNLNQIIAFGKDKRTVALQLSKKEKEIELGGMSNCTSKH
;
A
#
# COMPACT_ATOMS: atom_id res chain seq x y z
N LEU A 1 1.75 5.81 -11.60
CA LEU A 1 2.72 6.89 -11.29
C LEU A 1 4.05 6.30 -10.86
N PHE A 2 4.07 5.31 -9.96
CA PHE A 2 5.29 4.65 -9.47
C PHE A 2 6.11 4.06 -10.63
N ASP A 3 5.48 3.31 -11.52
CA ASP A 3 6.13 2.74 -12.70
C ASP A 3 6.68 3.82 -13.65
N ALA A 4 6.01 4.95 -13.76
CA ALA A 4 6.50 6.07 -14.58
C ALA A 4 7.72 6.77 -13.94
N MET A 5 7.74 6.90 -12.61
CA MET A 5 8.87 7.50 -11.89
C MET A 5 10.10 6.58 -11.86
N GLU A 6 9.92 5.27 -11.74
CA GLU A 6 11.03 4.30 -11.74
C GLU A 6 11.56 3.94 -13.15
N ASN A 7 10.84 4.27 -14.22
CA ASN A 7 11.22 3.85 -15.56
C ASN A 7 12.42 4.58 -16.17
N THR A 8 12.92 5.63 -15.53
CA THR A 8 14.16 6.29 -15.98
C THR A 8 15.37 5.76 -15.21
N PRO A 9 16.54 5.56 -15.88
CA PRO A 9 17.77 5.14 -15.19
C PRO A 9 18.17 6.10 -14.06
N ALA A 10 17.95 7.40 -14.23
CA ALA A 10 18.25 8.43 -13.23
C ALA A 10 17.37 8.27 -11.99
N ALA A 11 16.07 8.04 -12.16
CA ALA A 11 15.15 7.83 -11.03
C ALA A 11 15.48 6.54 -10.27
N LYS A 12 15.80 5.45 -10.97
CA LYS A 12 16.26 4.21 -10.35
C LYS A 12 17.52 4.41 -9.51
N ALA A 13 18.52 5.09 -10.07
CA ALA A 13 19.77 5.38 -9.36
C ALA A 13 19.53 6.25 -8.12
N PHE A 14 18.66 7.28 -8.24
CA PHE A 14 18.28 8.14 -7.12
C PHE A 14 17.58 7.34 -6.00
N MET A 15 16.59 6.51 -6.34
CA MET A 15 15.85 5.71 -5.37
C MET A 15 16.75 4.69 -4.66
N LEU A 16 17.64 4.01 -5.38
CA LEU A 16 18.62 3.09 -4.80
C LEU A 16 19.57 3.80 -3.82
N LYS A 17 20.07 4.98 -4.19
CA LYS A 17 20.92 5.79 -3.32
C LYS A 17 20.17 6.26 -2.08
N TRP A 18 18.93 6.69 -2.22
CA TRP A 18 18.07 7.13 -1.12
C TRP A 18 17.76 6.00 -0.15
N ARG A 19 17.33 4.84 -0.64
CA ARG A 19 17.07 3.63 0.17
C ARG A 19 18.30 3.19 0.97
N ARG A 20 19.48 3.23 0.35
CA ARG A 20 20.73 2.92 1.04
C ARG A 20 20.99 3.89 2.20
N ARG A 21 20.87 5.19 1.97
CA ARG A 21 21.06 6.21 3.01
C ARG A 21 20.07 6.08 4.16
N LEU A 22 18.83 5.76 3.89
CA LEU A 22 17.83 5.51 4.92
C LEU A 22 18.23 4.31 5.80
N LYS A 23 18.66 3.21 5.20
CA LYS A 23 19.13 2.04 5.94
C LYS A 23 20.38 2.29 6.77
N GLU A 24 21.29 3.12 6.25
CA GLU A 24 22.51 3.55 6.99
C GLU A 24 22.17 4.46 8.17
N ALA A 25 21.17 5.34 8.00
CA ALA A 25 20.76 6.29 9.04
C ALA A 25 19.89 5.64 10.13
N TRP A 26 19.06 4.67 9.78
CA TRP A 26 18.11 4.03 10.70
C TRP A 26 18.11 2.52 10.51
N ALA A 27 18.63 1.80 11.50
CA ALA A 27 18.76 0.34 11.47
C ALA A 27 17.42 -0.41 11.33
N GLN A 28 16.31 0.22 11.71
CA GLN A 28 14.96 -0.35 11.61
C GLN A 28 14.09 0.47 10.64
N THR A 29 14.52 0.55 9.38
CA THR A 29 13.73 1.21 8.32
C THR A 29 13.01 0.16 7.49
N TYR A 30 11.70 0.31 7.39
CA TYR A 30 10.86 -0.48 6.49
C TYR A 30 10.52 0.35 5.25
N ASP A 31 10.76 -0.19 4.07
CA ASP A 31 10.56 0.50 2.80
C ASP A 31 9.34 -0.09 2.06
N PHE A 32 8.26 0.66 2.04
CA PHE A 32 7.01 0.33 1.34
C PHE A 32 6.77 1.22 0.12
N THR A 33 7.82 1.87 -0.41
CA THR A 33 7.69 2.73 -1.60
C THR A 33 7.35 1.95 -2.86
N ASP A 34 7.69 0.66 -2.93
CA ASP A 34 7.21 -0.22 -3.99
C ASP A 34 6.00 -1.03 -3.50
N PRO A 35 4.77 -0.70 -3.92
CA PRO A 35 3.57 -1.38 -3.47
C PRO A 35 3.52 -2.87 -3.85
N ARG A 36 4.27 -3.27 -4.87
CA ARG A 36 4.35 -4.68 -5.31
C ARG A 36 4.99 -5.56 -4.25
N THR A 37 5.88 -5.02 -3.42
CA THR A 37 6.54 -5.77 -2.34
C THR A 37 5.58 -6.27 -1.28
N ILE A 38 4.45 -5.56 -1.10
CA ILE A 38 3.37 -5.93 -0.18
C ILE A 38 2.15 -6.51 -0.92
N GLY A 39 2.28 -6.79 -2.23
CA GLY A 39 1.20 -7.32 -3.06
C GLY A 39 0.03 -6.36 -3.28
N SER A 40 0.26 -5.05 -3.15
CA SER A 40 -0.77 -4.04 -3.41
C SER A 40 -0.88 -3.75 -4.91
N SER A 41 -2.10 -3.61 -5.41
CA SER A 41 -2.37 -3.25 -6.79
C SER A 41 -2.63 -1.74 -6.94
N ASN A 42 -2.52 -1.24 -8.17
CA ASN A 42 -2.85 0.17 -8.46
C ASN A 42 -4.31 0.52 -8.11
N CYS A 43 -5.20 -0.46 -8.08
CA CYS A 43 -6.60 -0.28 -7.72
C CYS A 43 -6.82 0.02 -6.23
N GLU A 44 -5.84 -0.27 -5.40
CA GLU A 44 -5.86 -0.03 -3.96
C GLU A 44 -5.39 1.40 -3.60
N PHE A 45 -5.09 2.25 -4.61
CA PHE A 45 -4.67 3.64 -4.45
C PHE A 45 -5.75 4.61 -4.93
N TYR A 46 -5.86 5.78 -4.28
CA TYR A 46 -6.79 6.84 -4.66
C TYR A 46 -6.31 7.62 -5.89
N ASP A 47 -5.04 7.93 -5.96
CA ASP A 47 -4.43 8.81 -6.99
C ASP A 47 -3.06 8.32 -7.47
N GLY A 48 -2.71 7.07 -7.19
CA GLY A 48 -1.42 6.47 -7.52
C GLY A 48 -0.29 6.77 -6.51
N ILE A 49 -0.56 7.56 -5.47
CA ILE A 49 0.37 7.87 -4.38
C ILE A 49 -0.26 7.52 -3.02
N HIS A 50 -1.51 7.92 -2.82
CA HIS A 50 -2.21 7.72 -1.56
C HIS A 50 -2.88 6.35 -1.54
N GLY A 51 -2.35 5.45 -0.72
CA GLY A 51 -2.92 4.12 -0.52
C GLY A 51 -4.29 4.20 0.17
N GLY A 52 -5.18 3.29 -0.22
CA GLY A 52 -6.45 3.06 0.45
C GLY A 52 -6.30 2.15 1.67
N GLU A 53 -7.42 1.84 2.30
CA GLU A 53 -7.51 0.98 3.50
C GLU A 53 -6.78 -0.36 3.31
N VAL A 54 -6.94 -0.98 2.13
CA VAL A 54 -6.34 -2.29 1.82
C VAL A 54 -4.82 -2.20 1.73
N THR A 55 -4.28 -1.15 1.11
CA THR A 55 -2.83 -0.90 1.06
C THR A 55 -2.25 -0.75 2.47
N TYR A 56 -2.89 0.02 3.34
CA TYR A 56 -2.43 0.17 4.72
C TYR A 56 -2.58 -1.12 5.52
N ALA A 57 -3.63 -1.90 5.31
CA ALA A 57 -3.77 -3.21 5.94
C ALA A 57 -2.62 -4.17 5.56
N ARG A 58 -2.16 -4.13 4.29
CA ARG A 58 -1.00 -4.88 3.83
C ARG A 58 0.29 -4.41 4.51
N ILE A 59 0.51 -3.09 4.61
CA ILE A 59 1.66 -2.51 5.31
C ILE A 59 1.70 -2.97 6.77
N PHE A 60 0.59 -2.85 7.49
CA PHE A 60 0.53 -3.28 8.89
C PHE A 60 0.70 -4.79 9.05
N ARG A 61 0.16 -5.57 8.12
CA ARG A 61 0.35 -7.04 8.10
C ARG A 61 1.82 -7.40 7.90
N GLU A 62 2.52 -6.74 6.98
CA GLU A 62 3.94 -6.94 6.75
C GLU A 62 4.77 -6.52 7.96
N LEU A 63 4.49 -5.37 8.56
CA LEU A 63 5.16 -4.90 9.78
C LEU A 63 5.01 -5.88 10.95
N ALA A 64 3.85 -6.55 11.06
CA ALA A 64 3.65 -7.58 12.07
C ALA A 64 4.52 -8.84 11.81
N ASP A 65 4.74 -9.17 10.54
CA ASP A 65 5.51 -10.38 10.15
C ASP A 65 7.03 -10.17 10.25
N VAL A 66 7.54 -9.01 9.84
CA VAL A 66 9.00 -8.76 9.82
C VAL A 66 9.61 -8.50 11.20
N GLY A 67 8.87 -8.81 12.25
CA GLY A 67 9.45 -8.99 13.58
C GLY A 67 9.37 -7.79 14.50
N ASN A 68 8.53 -6.82 14.26
CA ASN A 68 8.19 -5.87 15.31
C ASN A 68 7.21 -6.52 16.30
N GLN A 69 7.74 -7.27 17.27
CA GLN A 69 6.93 -8.00 18.27
C GLN A 69 5.99 -7.09 19.05
N GLN A 70 6.30 -5.81 19.22
CA GLN A 70 5.42 -4.87 19.90
C GLN A 70 4.21 -4.54 19.03
N LEU A 71 4.40 -4.30 17.73
CA LEU A 71 3.32 -4.09 16.77
C LEU A 71 2.47 -5.35 16.61
N ALA A 72 3.07 -6.52 16.49
CA ALA A 72 2.35 -7.79 16.36
C ALA A 72 1.40 -8.08 17.55
N ARG A 73 1.72 -7.54 18.73
CA ARG A 73 0.86 -7.71 19.92
C ARG A 73 -0.38 -6.80 19.95
N VAL A 74 -0.33 -5.66 19.27
CA VAL A 74 -1.42 -4.68 19.27
C VAL A 74 -2.25 -4.70 17.99
N LEU A 75 -1.73 -5.33 16.92
CA LEU A 75 -2.43 -5.46 15.65
C LEU A 75 -3.31 -6.72 15.64
N ASP A 76 -4.56 -6.57 15.27
CA ASP A 76 -5.43 -7.71 14.97
C ASP A 76 -5.11 -8.24 13.56
N VAL A 77 -4.09 -9.13 13.49
CA VAL A 77 -3.63 -9.75 12.24
C VAL A 77 -4.75 -10.52 11.53
N LYS A 78 -5.70 -11.09 12.27
CA LYS A 78 -6.85 -11.77 11.68
C LYS A 78 -7.75 -10.79 10.94
N ASN A 79 -8.03 -9.66 11.55
CA ASN A 79 -8.82 -8.60 10.92
C ASN A 79 -8.09 -8.01 9.70
N LEU A 80 -6.78 -7.76 9.81
CA LEU A 80 -5.98 -7.29 8.65
C LEU A 80 -6.07 -8.27 7.48
N ASN A 81 -5.95 -9.58 7.72
CA ASN A 81 -6.08 -10.59 6.69
C ASN A 81 -7.49 -10.61 6.05
N GLN A 82 -8.54 -10.36 6.83
CA GLN A 82 -9.90 -10.23 6.31
C GLN A 82 -10.04 -8.99 5.42
N ILE A 83 -9.55 -7.83 5.86
CA ILE A 83 -9.54 -6.60 5.06
C ILE A 83 -8.84 -6.84 3.73
N ILE A 84 -7.66 -7.45 3.74
CA ILE A 84 -6.89 -7.77 2.54
C ILE A 84 -7.66 -8.72 1.62
N ALA A 85 -8.26 -9.77 2.16
CA ALA A 85 -8.99 -10.76 1.37
C ALA A 85 -10.25 -10.19 0.71
N PHE A 86 -11.05 -9.40 1.46
CA PHE A 86 -12.28 -8.80 0.93
C PHE A 86 -12.03 -7.56 0.08
N GLY A 87 -10.94 -6.85 0.35
CA GLY A 87 -10.60 -5.61 -0.30
C GLY A 87 -9.61 -5.72 -1.45
N LYS A 88 -9.21 -6.93 -1.84
CA LYS A 88 -8.30 -7.12 -2.96
C LYS A 88 -8.79 -6.35 -4.19
N ASP A 89 -7.89 -5.54 -4.76
CA ASP A 89 -8.18 -4.67 -5.90
C ASP A 89 -9.24 -3.59 -5.63
N LYS A 90 -9.45 -3.21 -4.36
CA LYS A 90 -10.34 -2.13 -3.94
C LYS A 90 -9.59 -1.18 -3.00
N ARG A 91 -10.05 0.05 -2.91
CA ARG A 91 -9.44 1.06 -2.01
C ARG A 91 -9.88 0.88 -0.57
N THR A 92 -11.11 0.45 -0.37
CA THR A 92 -11.71 0.28 0.97
C THR A 92 -12.61 -0.94 1.02
N VAL A 93 -12.74 -1.49 2.20
CA VAL A 93 -13.71 -2.56 2.54
C VAL A 93 -14.81 -2.05 3.47
N ALA A 94 -14.86 -0.75 3.75
CA ALA A 94 -15.91 -0.16 4.59
C ALA A 94 -17.30 -0.54 4.06
N LEU A 95 -18.06 -1.25 4.88
CA LEU A 95 -19.36 -1.81 4.51
C LEU A 95 -20.46 -0.76 4.34
N GLN A 96 -20.27 0.45 4.88
CA GLN A 96 -21.24 1.54 4.86
C GLN A 96 -20.55 2.87 4.55
N LEU A 97 -20.24 3.08 3.27
CA LEU A 97 -19.83 4.40 2.81
C LEU A 97 -21.06 5.31 2.72
N SER A 98 -20.92 6.52 3.23
CA SER A 98 -21.92 7.58 2.98
C SER A 98 -22.03 7.85 1.47
N LYS A 99 -23.15 8.44 1.03
CA LYS A 99 -23.33 8.79 -0.40
C LYS A 99 -22.16 9.63 -0.92
N LYS A 100 -21.66 10.58 -0.12
CA LYS A 100 -20.55 11.46 -0.46
C LYS A 100 -19.23 10.70 -0.61
N GLU A 101 -18.97 9.72 0.28
CA GLU A 101 -17.79 8.88 0.20
C GLU A 101 -17.82 7.95 -1.03
N LYS A 102 -19.01 7.44 -1.39
CA LYS A 102 -19.20 6.67 -2.62
C LYS A 102 -18.95 7.51 -3.87
N GLU A 103 -19.38 8.77 -3.88
CA GLU A 103 -19.13 9.70 -4.98
C GLU A 103 -17.63 10.00 -5.14
N ILE A 104 -16.90 10.14 -4.04
CA ILE A 104 -15.44 10.31 -4.05
C ILE A 104 -14.75 9.05 -4.57
N GLU A 105 -15.17 7.88 -4.15
CA GLU A 105 -14.63 6.60 -4.66
C GLU A 105 -14.89 6.39 -6.15
N LEU A 106 -16.09 6.73 -6.61
CA LEU A 106 -16.48 6.60 -8.02
C LEU A 106 -15.84 7.66 -8.91
N GLY A 107 -15.49 8.83 -8.38
CA GLY A 107 -14.84 9.91 -9.10
C GLY A 107 -13.35 9.70 -9.37
N GLY A 108 -12.71 8.75 -8.68
CA GLY A 108 -11.30 8.44 -8.86
C GLY A 108 -11.09 7.13 -9.61
N MET A 109 -10.71 7.20 -10.88
CA MET A 109 -10.29 6.08 -11.74
C MET A 109 -11.32 4.94 -11.88
N SER A 110 -12.32 5.15 -12.71
CA SER A 110 -13.33 4.14 -13.11
C SER A 110 -12.80 2.95 -13.92
N ASN A 111 -11.48 2.75 -14.02
CA ASN A 111 -10.86 1.75 -14.88
C ASN A 111 -9.93 0.78 -14.14
N CYS A 112 -10.25 0.44 -12.90
CA CYS A 112 -9.65 -0.73 -12.28
C CYS A 112 -10.36 -2.01 -12.74
N THR A 113 -10.42 -2.23 -14.04
CA THR A 113 -10.67 -3.55 -14.57
C THR A 113 -9.38 -4.33 -14.48
N SER A 114 -9.34 -5.31 -13.58
CA SER A 114 -8.30 -6.34 -13.57
C SER A 114 -8.23 -6.96 -14.96
N LYS A 115 -7.30 -6.50 -15.79
CA LYS A 115 -6.86 -7.29 -16.92
C LYS A 115 -5.99 -8.39 -16.35
N HIS A 116 -6.58 -9.57 -16.23
CA HIS A 116 -5.84 -10.81 -16.11
C HIS A 116 -4.99 -11.05 -17.35
#